data_6c4cf1f1781833a9f191d83141683c26
#
_entry.id   6c4cf1f1781833a9f191d83141683c26
#
_cell.length_a   1.000
_cell.length_b   1.000
_cell.length_c   1.000
_cell.angle_alpha   90.00
_cell.angle_beta   90.00
_cell.angle_gamma   90.00
#
_symmetry.space_group_name_H-M   'P 1'
#
loop_
_entity.id
_entity.type
_entity.pdbx_description
1 polymer ?
#
loop_
_entity_poly.entity_id
_entity_poly.type
_entity_poly.pdbx_seq_one_letter_code
_entity_poly.pdbx_strand_id
1 'polypeptide(L)'
;YPEGMHAPIAKHLEDNGFSVRIATLDDPQHGLTEEVLEQTDVLTWWGHKAHFEVDDEVVERVHRRVMDGMGMVFLHSGHYSKIFRKLMGTTGGLHWRTSGEKERIWVVNPAHPIAEGLGEYFEISQEEMYGEPFGIPEPDSLVFISWFEGGEVFRSGCCYYRGRGKIFYFRPGEQIYPTYFHPKVLQVIKNAAKWAAPSDGIIDRSSSQGQVDPYKIDLINRPQGIKWGTQD
;
A
#
# COMPACT_ATOMS: atom_id res chain seq x y z
N TYR A 1 13.41 -6.45 -13.49
CA TYR A 1 12.64 -5.35 -14.15
C TYR A 1 13.52 -4.65 -15.21
N PRO A 2 13.57 -5.16 -16.44
CA PRO A 2 14.45 -4.57 -17.49
C PRO A 2 14.10 -3.12 -17.85
N GLU A 3 12.82 -2.76 -17.73
CA GLU A 3 12.29 -1.42 -18.04
C GLU A 3 11.97 -0.59 -16.78
N GLY A 4 12.51 -0.99 -15.61
CA GLY A 4 12.25 -0.38 -14.32
C GLY A 4 11.00 -0.91 -13.61
N MET A 5 10.95 -0.69 -12.30
CA MET A 5 9.86 -1.15 -11.43
C MET A 5 8.49 -0.54 -11.80
N HIS A 6 8.48 0.66 -12.33
CA HIS A 6 7.29 1.41 -12.72
C HIS A 6 6.60 0.85 -13.98
N ALA A 7 7.36 0.23 -14.91
CA ALA A 7 6.84 -0.18 -16.21
C ALA A 7 5.66 -1.18 -16.13
N PRO A 8 5.73 -2.30 -15.38
CA PRO A 8 4.59 -3.22 -15.27
C PRO A 8 3.38 -2.60 -14.57
N ILE A 9 3.60 -1.68 -13.61
CA ILE A 9 2.53 -0.96 -12.93
C ILE A 9 1.84 -0.01 -13.93
N ALA A 10 2.63 0.81 -14.65
CA ALA A 10 2.11 1.75 -15.64
C ALA A 10 1.28 1.01 -16.69
N LYS A 11 1.86 -0.03 -17.29
CA LYS A 11 1.15 -0.84 -18.30
C LYS A 11 -0.17 -1.40 -17.75
N HIS A 12 -0.17 -1.96 -16.55
CA HIS A 12 -1.40 -2.52 -15.96
C HIS A 12 -2.47 -1.43 -15.74
N LEU A 13 -2.07 -0.25 -15.28
CA LEU A 13 -3.00 0.86 -15.09
C LEU A 13 -3.55 1.36 -16.43
N GLU A 14 -2.71 1.52 -17.47
CA GLU A 14 -3.13 1.90 -18.81
C GLU A 14 -4.11 0.89 -19.42
N ASP A 15 -3.83 -0.42 -19.32
CA ASP A 15 -4.69 -1.50 -19.77
C ASP A 15 -6.06 -1.50 -19.04
N ASN A 16 -6.16 -0.83 -17.90
CA ASN A 16 -7.40 -0.64 -17.12
C ASN A 16 -8.00 0.78 -17.21
N GLY A 17 -7.59 1.56 -18.20
CA GLY A 17 -8.20 2.83 -18.57
C GLY A 17 -7.72 4.05 -17.81
N PHE A 18 -6.58 3.98 -17.13
CA PHE A 18 -5.93 5.15 -16.54
C PHE A 18 -5.06 5.86 -17.58
N SER A 19 -5.00 7.18 -17.48
CA SER A 19 -3.94 7.96 -18.14
C SER A 19 -2.72 7.98 -17.23
N VAL A 20 -1.60 7.40 -17.68
CA VAL A 20 -0.41 7.23 -16.83
C VAL A 20 0.75 8.07 -17.34
N ARG A 21 1.43 8.73 -16.42
CA ARG A 21 2.71 9.39 -16.64
C ARG A 21 3.75 8.80 -15.68
N ILE A 22 4.91 8.46 -16.20
CA ILE A 22 6.06 8.03 -15.40
C ILE A 22 6.92 9.25 -15.10
N ALA A 23 7.38 9.35 -13.86
CA ALA A 23 8.31 10.35 -13.37
C ALA A 23 9.43 9.65 -12.58
N THR A 24 10.65 10.10 -12.76
CA THR A 24 11.83 9.53 -12.12
C THR A 24 12.65 10.59 -11.38
N LEU A 25 13.52 10.14 -10.48
CA LEU A 25 14.41 11.03 -9.73
C LEU A 25 15.31 11.88 -10.66
N ASP A 26 15.69 11.33 -11.82
CA ASP A 26 16.62 11.96 -12.76
C ASP A 26 15.96 12.99 -13.68
N ASP A 27 14.61 13.04 -13.70
CA ASP A 27 13.89 14.05 -14.45
C ASP A 27 14.06 15.44 -13.82
N PRO A 28 14.02 16.53 -14.60
CA PRO A 28 14.00 17.88 -14.04
C PRO A 28 12.86 18.05 -13.03
N GLN A 29 13.18 18.56 -11.83
CA GLN A 29 12.24 18.61 -10.68
C GLN A 29 11.60 17.24 -10.38
N HIS A 30 12.33 16.15 -10.64
CA HIS A 30 11.87 14.75 -10.51
C HIS A 30 10.58 14.46 -11.30
N GLY A 31 10.34 15.17 -12.40
CA GLY A 31 9.12 15.05 -13.22
C GLY A 31 7.84 15.53 -12.53
N LEU A 32 7.94 16.18 -11.36
CA LEU A 32 6.83 16.58 -10.49
C LEU A 32 6.70 18.11 -10.39
N THR A 33 6.59 18.77 -11.54
CA THR A 33 6.34 20.23 -11.62
C THR A 33 4.93 20.59 -11.12
N GLU A 34 4.66 21.86 -10.88
CA GLU A 34 3.31 22.32 -10.49
C GLU A 34 2.26 21.87 -11.52
N GLU A 35 2.55 22.11 -12.83
CA GLU A 35 1.62 21.79 -13.93
C GLU A 35 1.33 20.29 -14.02
N VAL A 36 2.35 19.46 -13.78
CA VAL A 36 2.16 18.00 -13.75
C VAL A 36 1.28 17.59 -12.59
N LEU A 37 1.54 18.12 -11.40
CA LEU A 37 0.79 17.78 -10.21
C LEU A 37 -0.64 18.34 -10.22
N GLU A 38 -0.89 19.48 -10.88
CA GLU A 38 -2.25 20.01 -11.08
C GLU A 38 -3.12 19.08 -11.92
N GLN A 39 -2.53 18.32 -12.83
CA GLN A 39 -3.20 17.35 -13.71
C GLN A 39 -3.16 15.92 -13.15
N THR A 40 -2.63 15.73 -11.94
CA THR A 40 -2.48 14.40 -11.32
C THR A 40 -3.57 14.19 -10.29
N ASP A 41 -4.39 13.17 -10.50
CA ASP A 41 -5.41 12.72 -9.54
C ASP A 41 -4.79 11.85 -8.45
N VAL A 42 -3.88 10.95 -8.81
CA VAL A 42 -3.23 10.02 -7.87
C VAL A 42 -1.75 9.88 -8.23
N LEU A 43 -0.89 10.04 -7.24
CA LEU A 43 0.54 9.80 -7.36
C LEU A 43 0.91 8.47 -6.71
N THR A 44 1.42 7.52 -7.50
CA THR A 44 2.00 6.28 -6.99
C THR A 44 3.49 6.46 -6.75
N TRP A 45 3.94 6.18 -5.54
CA TRP A 45 5.32 6.42 -5.11
C TRP A 45 6.02 5.12 -4.72
N TRP A 46 7.05 4.78 -5.46
CA TRP A 46 8.00 3.74 -5.10
C TRP A 46 9.41 4.38 -4.97
N GLY A 47 10.19 3.95 -4.01
CA GLY A 47 11.59 4.37 -3.84
C GLY A 47 12.31 3.38 -2.96
N HIS A 48 13.64 3.26 -3.09
CA HIS A 48 14.41 2.28 -2.32
C HIS A 48 15.63 2.90 -1.63
N LYS A 49 16.55 3.55 -2.34
CA LYS A 49 17.83 4.01 -1.78
C LYS A 49 17.96 5.53 -1.72
N ALA A 50 17.41 6.23 -2.68
CA ALA A 50 17.64 7.66 -2.91
C ALA A 50 16.57 8.57 -2.26
N HIS A 51 15.92 8.13 -1.18
CA HIS A 51 14.85 8.89 -0.53
C HIS A 51 15.24 10.31 -0.14
N PHE A 52 16.51 10.53 0.25
CA PHE A 52 17.00 11.84 0.69
C PHE A 52 17.50 12.72 -0.44
N GLU A 53 17.61 12.18 -1.65
CA GLU A 53 17.97 12.94 -2.87
C GLU A 53 16.79 13.66 -3.48
N VAL A 54 15.57 13.34 -3.05
CA VAL A 54 14.37 14.08 -3.47
C VAL A 54 14.43 15.49 -2.91
N ASP A 55 14.28 16.49 -3.78
CA ASP A 55 14.32 17.90 -3.41
C ASP A 55 13.20 18.26 -2.43
N ASP A 56 13.53 19.03 -1.40
CA ASP A 56 12.55 19.42 -0.38
C ASP A 56 11.42 20.28 -0.98
N GLU A 57 11.71 21.09 -1.99
CA GLU A 57 10.68 21.88 -2.72
C GLU A 57 9.67 20.95 -3.42
N VAL A 58 10.13 19.84 -4.01
CA VAL A 58 9.23 18.83 -4.61
C VAL A 58 8.40 18.16 -3.53
N VAL A 59 8.99 17.83 -2.39
CA VAL A 59 8.26 17.26 -1.24
C VAL A 59 7.16 18.21 -0.76
N GLU A 60 7.45 19.51 -0.61
CA GLU A 60 6.46 20.51 -0.19
C GLU A 60 5.33 20.65 -1.21
N ARG A 61 5.66 20.64 -2.50
CA ARG A 61 4.69 20.70 -3.60
C ARG A 61 3.73 19.49 -3.58
N VAL A 62 4.27 18.29 -3.49
CA VAL A 62 3.48 17.06 -3.39
C VAL A 62 2.62 17.07 -2.12
N HIS A 63 3.19 17.47 -0.97
CA HIS A 63 2.45 17.58 0.29
C HIS A 63 1.23 18.51 0.14
N ARG A 64 1.44 19.72 -0.42
CA ARG A 64 0.35 20.68 -0.64
C ARG A 64 -0.76 20.08 -1.52
N ARG A 65 -0.37 19.39 -2.62
CA ARG A 65 -1.35 18.75 -3.51
C ARG A 65 -2.14 17.64 -2.84
N VAL A 66 -1.51 16.86 -1.94
CA VAL A 66 -2.24 15.86 -1.13
C VAL A 66 -3.22 16.54 -0.20
N MET A 67 -2.80 17.60 0.52
CA MET A 67 -3.71 18.34 1.40
C MET A 67 -4.90 18.93 0.63
N ASP A 68 -4.74 19.27 -0.64
CA ASP A 68 -5.77 19.78 -1.54
C ASP A 68 -6.66 18.69 -2.17
N GLY A 69 -6.30 17.41 -2.06
CA GLY A 69 -7.15 16.30 -2.49
C GLY A 69 -6.52 15.29 -3.44
N MET A 70 -5.29 15.50 -3.92
CA MET A 70 -4.58 14.49 -4.69
C MET A 70 -4.38 13.22 -3.86
N GLY A 71 -4.66 12.04 -4.45
CA GLY A 71 -4.42 10.76 -3.80
C GLY A 71 -2.95 10.36 -3.82
N MET A 72 -2.56 9.51 -2.87
CA MET A 72 -1.22 8.91 -2.83
C MET A 72 -1.31 7.39 -2.62
N VAL A 73 -0.51 6.65 -3.39
CA VAL A 73 -0.27 5.21 -3.18
C VAL A 73 1.21 5.00 -2.96
N PHE A 74 1.60 4.69 -1.73
CA PHE A 74 2.99 4.37 -1.40
C PHE A 74 3.23 2.87 -1.47
N LEU A 75 4.29 2.48 -2.15
CA LEU A 75 4.66 1.09 -2.36
C LEU A 75 5.97 0.77 -1.66
N HIS A 76 6.02 -0.38 -1.01
CA HIS A 76 7.22 -0.99 -0.44
C HIS A 76 8.02 -0.01 0.43
N SER A 77 9.30 0.17 0.14
CA SER A 77 10.19 1.08 0.87
C SER A 77 9.85 2.58 0.71
N GLY A 78 8.82 2.92 -0.06
CA GLY A 78 8.25 4.27 -0.10
C GLY A 78 7.84 4.82 1.28
N HIS A 79 7.65 3.96 2.30
CA HIS A 79 7.42 4.36 3.70
C HIS A 79 8.57 5.20 4.29
N TYR A 80 9.77 5.11 3.75
CA TYR A 80 10.94 5.85 4.23
C TYR A 80 11.18 7.15 3.47
N SER A 81 10.38 7.46 2.44
CA SER A 81 10.47 8.70 1.68
C SER A 81 10.18 9.93 2.53
N LYS A 82 10.80 11.07 2.19
CA LYS A 82 10.54 12.35 2.86
C LYS A 82 9.05 12.69 2.89
N ILE A 83 8.35 12.48 1.77
CA ILE A 83 6.92 12.80 1.67
C ILE A 83 6.06 11.89 2.54
N PHE A 84 6.32 10.58 2.60
CA PHE A 84 5.57 9.69 3.49
C PHE A 84 5.74 10.08 4.95
N ARG A 85 6.99 10.28 5.37
CA ARG A 85 7.32 10.69 6.75
C ARG A 85 6.68 12.02 7.12
N LYS A 86 6.64 12.98 6.18
CA LYS A 86 5.97 14.26 6.37
C LYS A 86 4.46 14.10 6.55
N LEU A 87 3.81 13.30 5.70
CA LEU A 87 2.36 13.04 5.78
C LEU A 87 1.95 12.24 7.01
N MET A 88 2.80 11.31 7.46
CA MET A 88 2.54 10.49 8.65
C MET A 88 2.94 11.17 9.95
N GLY A 89 3.86 12.11 9.93
CA GLY A 89 4.40 12.75 11.13
C GLY A 89 5.26 11.81 11.99
N THR A 90 5.80 10.73 11.42
CA THR A 90 6.56 9.68 12.10
C THR A 90 7.80 9.30 11.34
N THR A 91 8.63 8.42 11.90
CA THR A 91 9.89 7.99 11.28
C THR A 91 9.70 7.04 10.10
N GLY A 92 8.56 6.35 10.00
CA GLY A 92 8.34 5.28 9.04
C GLY A 92 9.24 4.06 9.26
N GLY A 93 9.92 3.95 10.41
CA GLY A 93 10.85 2.86 10.70
C GLY A 93 10.15 1.51 10.88
N LEU A 94 10.85 0.43 10.56
CA LEU A 94 10.38 -0.95 10.69
C LEU A 94 11.58 -1.91 10.79
N HIS A 95 11.31 -3.19 11.04
CA HIS A 95 12.30 -4.25 10.90
C HIS A 95 12.15 -4.94 9.53
N TRP A 96 13.26 -5.33 8.93
CA TRP A 96 13.26 -5.96 7.61
C TRP A 96 14.35 -7.04 7.48
N ARG A 97 14.10 -7.99 6.58
CA ARG A 97 15.06 -9.06 6.22
C ARG A 97 14.85 -9.47 4.77
N THR A 98 15.94 -9.47 4.00
CA THR A 98 15.93 -9.93 2.61
C THR A 98 16.34 -11.40 2.55
N SER A 99 15.39 -12.32 2.67
CA SER A 99 15.62 -13.77 2.65
C SER A 99 14.80 -14.52 1.59
N GLY A 100 13.97 -13.80 0.82
CA GLY A 100 13.14 -14.42 -0.22
C GLY A 100 12.04 -15.31 0.34
N GLU A 101 11.43 -14.84 1.41
CA GLU A 101 10.38 -15.57 2.12
C GLU A 101 9.05 -15.49 1.38
N LYS A 102 8.23 -16.50 1.55
CA LYS A 102 6.82 -16.41 1.18
C LYS A 102 6.12 -15.41 2.09
N GLU A 103 5.33 -14.56 1.46
CA GLU A 103 4.40 -13.67 2.13
C GLU A 103 2.96 -14.12 1.86
N ARG A 104 2.17 -14.24 2.92
CA ARG A 104 0.72 -14.34 2.81
C ARG A 104 0.09 -13.05 3.25
N ILE A 105 -0.72 -12.47 2.37
CA ILE A 105 -1.42 -11.20 2.59
C ILE A 105 -2.88 -11.51 2.86
N TRP A 106 -3.31 -11.30 4.10
CA TRP A 106 -4.68 -11.47 4.54
C TRP A 106 -5.50 -10.22 4.29
N VAL A 107 -6.70 -10.39 3.74
CA VAL A 107 -7.69 -9.33 3.58
C VAL A 107 -8.49 -9.22 4.88
N VAL A 108 -8.14 -8.23 5.71
CA VAL A 108 -8.78 -8.05 7.03
C VAL A 108 -9.97 -7.09 6.99
N ASN A 109 -10.11 -6.33 5.91
CA ASN A 109 -11.28 -5.49 5.65
C ASN A 109 -11.83 -5.79 4.23
N PRO A 110 -12.59 -6.89 4.04
CA PRO A 110 -13.09 -7.31 2.73
C PRO A 110 -14.14 -6.37 2.12
N ALA A 111 -14.77 -5.52 2.93
CA ALA A 111 -15.73 -4.52 2.45
C ALA A 111 -15.05 -3.27 1.86
N HIS A 112 -13.75 -3.09 2.09
CA HIS A 112 -13.02 -1.93 1.59
C HIS A 112 -12.83 -2.00 0.07
N PRO A 113 -13.02 -0.91 -0.71
CA PRO A 113 -12.90 -0.92 -2.16
C PRO A 113 -11.54 -1.45 -2.68
N ILE A 114 -10.46 -1.24 -1.93
CA ILE A 114 -9.13 -1.75 -2.28
C ILE A 114 -9.10 -3.29 -2.26
N ALA A 115 -9.93 -3.94 -1.45
CA ALA A 115 -10.00 -5.39 -1.32
C ALA A 115 -10.84 -6.07 -2.42
N GLU A 116 -11.48 -5.32 -3.30
CA GLU A 116 -12.38 -5.86 -4.33
C GLU A 116 -11.69 -6.93 -5.19
N GLY A 117 -12.31 -8.13 -5.25
CA GLY A 117 -11.88 -9.26 -6.09
C GLY A 117 -10.64 -10.01 -5.61
N LEU A 118 -10.17 -9.78 -4.37
CA LEU A 118 -8.95 -10.43 -3.86
C LEU A 118 -9.19 -11.78 -3.18
N GLY A 119 -10.37 -11.99 -2.59
CA GLY A 119 -10.68 -13.14 -1.74
C GLY A 119 -10.20 -12.95 -0.30
N GLU A 120 -10.04 -14.03 0.44
CA GLU A 120 -9.64 -13.96 1.86
C GLU A 120 -8.16 -13.64 2.06
N TYR A 121 -7.33 -14.15 1.17
CA TYR A 121 -5.88 -13.89 1.13
C TYR A 121 -5.31 -14.17 -0.25
N PHE A 122 -4.08 -13.77 -0.45
CA PHE A 122 -3.23 -14.21 -1.56
C PHE A 122 -1.78 -14.34 -1.09
N GLU A 123 -0.97 -15.07 -1.84
CA GLU A 123 0.43 -15.33 -1.50
C GLU A 123 1.37 -14.81 -2.58
N ILE A 124 2.52 -14.30 -2.14
CA ILE A 124 3.67 -13.98 -2.98
C ILE A 124 4.76 -14.98 -2.58
N SER A 125 5.31 -15.69 -3.56
CA SER A 125 6.23 -16.81 -3.31
C SER A 125 7.58 -16.39 -2.74
N GLN A 126 8.05 -15.20 -3.09
CA GLN A 126 9.31 -14.64 -2.62
C GLN A 126 9.19 -13.13 -2.47
N GLU A 127 9.54 -12.64 -1.29
CA GLU A 127 9.50 -11.22 -0.99
C GLU A 127 10.48 -10.86 0.14
N GLU A 128 10.76 -9.57 0.31
CA GLU A 128 11.47 -9.06 1.48
C GLU A 128 10.51 -9.02 2.67
N MET A 129 10.93 -9.59 3.80
CA MET A 129 10.14 -9.55 5.02
C MET A 129 10.19 -8.15 5.65
N TYR A 130 9.01 -7.62 5.99
CA TYR A 130 8.85 -6.50 6.91
C TYR A 130 8.13 -6.96 8.17
N GLY A 131 8.58 -6.47 9.33
CA GLY A 131 8.05 -6.83 10.64
C GLY A 131 7.70 -5.62 11.49
N GLU A 132 6.70 -5.82 12.36
CA GLU A 132 6.36 -4.84 13.39
C GLU A 132 7.50 -4.71 14.44
N PRO A 133 7.64 -3.53 15.14
CA PRO A 133 6.73 -2.39 15.04
C PRO A 133 7.00 -1.54 13.79
N PHE A 134 5.93 -1.14 13.13
CA PHE A 134 5.97 -0.17 12.04
C PHE A 134 5.71 1.24 12.59
N GLY A 135 6.66 2.14 12.42
CA GLY A 135 6.66 3.50 12.95
C GLY A 135 5.71 4.44 12.20
N ILE A 136 4.43 4.11 12.19
CA ILE A 136 3.33 4.88 11.58
C ILE A 136 2.24 5.17 12.62
N PRO A 137 1.41 6.22 12.43
CA PRO A 137 0.22 6.38 13.25
C PRO A 137 -0.77 5.24 12.99
N GLU A 138 -1.73 5.08 13.89
CA GLU A 138 -2.83 4.15 13.65
C GLU A 138 -3.53 4.50 12.34
N PRO A 139 -3.72 3.54 11.41
CA PRO A 139 -4.40 3.80 10.16
C PRO A 139 -5.90 4.06 10.36
N ASP A 140 -6.46 4.97 9.56
CA ASP A 140 -7.91 5.21 9.50
C ASP A 140 -8.66 3.94 9.05
N SER A 141 -8.00 3.10 8.23
CA SER A 141 -8.48 1.76 7.89
C SER A 141 -7.30 0.82 7.62
N LEU A 142 -7.33 -0.36 8.22
CA LEU A 142 -6.40 -1.45 7.94
C LEU A 142 -7.07 -2.43 6.98
N VAL A 143 -6.51 -2.57 5.77
CA VAL A 143 -7.09 -3.42 4.71
C VAL A 143 -6.38 -4.77 4.65
N PHE A 144 -5.05 -4.77 4.80
CA PHE A 144 -4.24 -5.99 4.70
C PHE A 144 -3.27 -6.15 5.87
N ILE A 145 -3.10 -7.41 6.28
CA ILE A 145 -2.03 -7.85 7.18
C ILE A 145 -1.24 -8.94 6.46
N SER A 146 0.09 -8.81 6.48
CA SER A 146 0.98 -9.84 5.97
C SER A 146 1.47 -10.75 7.08
N TRP A 147 1.67 -12.01 6.72
CA TRP A 147 2.35 -13.01 7.50
C TRP A 147 3.47 -13.63 6.65
N PHE A 148 4.66 -13.71 7.24
CA PHE A 148 5.87 -14.24 6.60
C PHE A 148 6.21 -15.63 7.15
N GLU A 149 7.01 -16.41 6.42
CA GLU A 149 7.40 -17.76 6.81
C GLU A 149 8.15 -17.81 8.15
N GLY A 150 8.86 -16.75 8.50
CA GLY A 150 9.52 -16.60 9.80
C GLY A 150 8.57 -16.37 10.97
N GLY A 151 7.28 -16.13 10.71
CA GLY A 151 6.24 -15.88 11.70
C GLY A 151 6.00 -14.40 11.98
N GLU A 152 6.72 -13.51 11.32
CA GLU A 152 6.51 -12.08 11.45
C GLU A 152 5.17 -11.66 10.87
N VAL A 153 4.55 -10.68 11.52
CA VAL A 153 3.29 -10.06 11.12
C VAL A 153 3.52 -8.59 10.84
N PHE A 154 2.84 -8.05 9.81
CA PHE A 154 3.01 -6.67 9.41
C PHE A 154 1.72 -6.06 8.88
N ARG A 155 1.43 -4.80 9.25
CA ARG A 155 0.33 -4.01 8.68
C ARG A 155 0.69 -3.59 7.26
N SER A 156 0.34 -4.42 6.29
CA SER A 156 0.80 -4.32 4.90
C SER A 156 -0.11 -3.50 3.98
N GLY A 157 -1.32 -3.15 4.42
CA GLY A 157 -2.25 -2.33 3.65
C GLY A 157 -2.96 -1.31 4.55
N CYS A 158 -2.43 -0.08 4.62
CA CYS A 158 -2.88 0.96 5.54
C CYS A 158 -3.43 2.17 4.80
N CYS A 159 -4.63 2.62 5.16
CA CYS A 159 -5.27 3.81 4.60
C CYS A 159 -5.23 4.98 5.58
N TYR A 160 -5.05 6.19 5.05
CA TYR A 160 -5.06 7.44 5.81
C TYR A 160 -5.77 8.53 5.04
N TYR A 161 -6.26 9.51 5.78
CA TYR A 161 -6.74 10.78 5.24
C TYR A 161 -5.86 11.92 5.76
N ARG A 162 -5.39 12.77 4.84
CA ARG A 162 -4.63 13.99 5.18
C ARG A 162 -5.17 15.16 4.37
N GLY A 163 -5.65 16.20 5.06
CA GLY A 163 -6.43 17.23 4.39
C GLY A 163 -7.63 16.61 3.68
N ARG A 164 -7.71 16.81 2.36
CA ARG A 164 -8.73 16.19 1.49
C ARG A 164 -8.20 14.96 0.73
N GLY A 165 -6.89 14.67 0.86
CA GLY A 165 -6.24 13.56 0.16
C GLY A 165 -6.44 12.22 0.87
N LYS A 166 -6.53 11.17 0.08
CA LYS A 166 -6.57 9.77 0.49
C LYS A 166 -5.21 9.14 0.23
N ILE A 167 -4.67 8.42 1.22
CA ILE A 167 -3.35 7.81 1.16
C ILE A 167 -3.48 6.32 1.44
N PHE A 168 -2.86 5.51 0.61
CA PHE A 168 -2.73 4.09 0.83
C PHE A 168 -1.27 3.68 0.83
N TYR A 169 -0.84 2.95 1.83
CA TYR A 169 0.45 2.28 1.88
C TYR A 169 0.26 0.78 1.62
N PHE A 170 1.09 0.23 0.72
CA PHE A 170 1.10 -1.20 0.40
C PHE A 170 2.52 -1.76 0.43
N ARG A 171 2.72 -2.78 1.25
CA ARG A 171 4.06 -3.29 1.57
C ARG A 171 4.80 -3.97 0.41
N PRO A 172 4.21 -4.89 -0.43
CA PRO A 172 4.95 -5.64 -1.43
C PRO A 172 5.72 -4.78 -2.43
N GLY A 173 6.88 -5.25 -2.90
CA GLY A 173 7.55 -4.58 -4.00
C GLY A 173 9.06 -4.46 -3.95
N GLU A 174 9.76 -5.44 -3.37
CA GLU A 174 11.23 -5.49 -3.42
C GLU A 174 11.70 -5.71 -4.87
N GLN A 175 12.73 -4.93 -5.28
CA GLN A 175 13.17 -4.86 -6.68
C GLN A 175 13.80 -6.15 -7.22
N ILE A 176 14.27 -7.03 -6.35
CA ILE A 176 14.91 -8.28 -6.78
C ILE A 176 13.92 -9.40 -7.07
N TYR A 177 12.64 -9.23 -6.68
CA TYR A 177 11.58 -10.20 -6.94
C TYR A 177 10.57 -9.68 -7.97
N PRO A 178 9.92 -10.56 -8.75
CA PRO A 178 8.98 -10.14 -9.80
C PRO A 178 7.60 -9.74 -9.26
N THR A 179 7.55 -9.06 -8.13
CA THR A 179 6.35 -8.74 -7.35
C THR A 179 5.31 -7.96 -8.17
N TYR A 180 5.75 -6.99 -8.98
CA TYR A 180 4.85 -6.18 -9.80
C TYR A 180 4.44 -6.85 -11.13
N PHE A 181 4.71 -8.15 -11.29
CA PHE A 181 4.07 -8.99 -12.30
C PHE A 181 3.00 -9.90 -11.68
N HIS A 182 2.84 -9.90 -10.35
CA HIS A 182 1.85 -10.70 -9.66
C HIS A 182 0.44 -10.10 -9.84
N PRO A 183 -0.55 -10.85 -10.40
CA PRO A 183 -1.84 -10.28 -10.79
C PRO A 183 -2.63 -9.67 -9.61
N LYS A 184 -2.55 -10.27 -8.41
CA LYS A 184 -3.24 -9.74 -7.23
C LYS A 184 -2.56 -8.48 -6.69
N VAL A 185 -1.24 -8.36 -6.78
CA VAL A 185 -0.51 -7.14 -6.41
C VAL A 185 -0.92 -5.99 -7.34
N LEU A 186 -0.92 -6.22 -8.63
CA LEU A 186 -1.37 -5.24 -9.62
C LEU A 186 -2.85 -4.86 -9.44
N GLN A 187 -3.70 -5.85 -9.10
CA GLN A 187 -5.11 -5.58 -8.76
C GLN A 187 -5.25 -4.66 -7.55
N VAL A 188 -4.46 -4.87 -6.48
CA VAL A 188 -4.44 -3.99 -5.31
C VAL A 188 -4.04 -2.57 -5.72
N ILE A 189 -2.97 -2.41 -6.50
CA ILE A 189 -2.50 -1.09 -6.94
C ILE A 189 -3.57 -0.37 -7.77
N LYS A 190 -4.22 -1.07 -8.70
CA LYS A 190 -5.34 -0.54 -9.48
C LYS A 190 -6.51 -0.09 -8.59
N ASN A 191 -6.95 -0.96 -7.68
CA ASN A 191 -8.04 -0.64 -6.76
C ASN A 191 -7.67 0.55 -5.86
N ALA A 192 -6.42 0.61 -5.39
CA ALA A 192 -5.91 1.70 -4.58
C ALA A 192 -5.91 3.03 -5.36
N ALA A 193 -5.49 3.03 -6.62
CA ALA A 193 -5.52 4.21 -7.46
C ALA A 193 -6.97 4.71 -7.65
N LYS A 194 -7.92 3.81 -7.92
CA LYS A 194 -9.35 4.18 -7.99
C LYS A 194 -9.88 4.77 -6.69
N TRP A 195 -9.58 4.11 -5.57
CA TRP A 195 -10.04 4.56 -4.25
C TRP A 195 -9.43 5.90 -3.85
N ALA A 196 -8.13 6.10 -4.11
CA ALA A 196 -7.41 7.31 -3.73
C ALA A 196 -7.77 8.53 -4.59
N ALA A 197 -8.32 8.35 -5.78
CA ALA A 197 -8.70 9.45 -6.66
C ALA A 197 -9.60 10.47 -5.93
N PRO A 198 -9.48 11.78 -6.24
CA PRO A 198 -10.34 12.81 -5.69
C PRO A 198 -11.80 12.48 -5.87
N SER A 199 -12.62 12.83 -4.88
CA SER A 199 -14.06 12.66 -4.93
C SER A 199 -14.73 13.92 -4.42
N ASP A 200 -15.79 14.36 -5.08
CA ASP A 200 -16.59 15.53 -4.67
C ASP A 200 -17.49 15.26 -3.45
N GLY A 201 -17.41 14.04 -2.91
CA GLY A 201 -18.23 13.59 -1.79
C GLY A 201 -17.60 13.86 -0.42
N ILE A 202 -18.43 13.73 0.61
CA ILE A 202 -17.97 13.68 2.00
C ILE A 202 -17.11 12.43 2.14
N ILE A 203 -15.89 12.59 2.69
CA ILE A 203 -15.03 11.46 3.03
C ILE A 203 -15.73 10.69 4.14
N ASP A 204 -16.25 9.52 3.81
CA ASP A 204 -16.78 8.59 4.81
C ASP A 204 -15.62 7.98 5.58
N ARG A 205 -15.48 8.39 6.84
CA ARG A 205 -14.49 7.86 7.78
C ARG A 205 -15.08 6.75 8.67
N SER A 206 -16.29 6.28 8.36
CA SER A 206 -16.86 5.17 9.10
C SER A 206 -16.01 3.92 8.86
N SER A 207 -15.43 3.39 9.94
CA SER A 207 -14.87 2.05 9.92
C SER A 207 -16.02 1.06 9.74
N SER A 208 -15.95 0.20 8.74
CA SER A 208 -16.89 -0.91 8.65
C SER A 208 -16.68 -1.83 9.85
N GLN A 209 -17.54 -1.73 10.86
CA GLN A 209 -17.62 -2.73 11.90
C GLN A 209 -18.38 -3.92 11.32
N GLY A 210 -17.65 -4.87 10.74
CA GLY A 210 -18.20 -6.15 10.37
C GLY A 210 -17.94 -7.16 11.48
N GLN A 211 -18.98 -7.85 11.94
CA GLN A 211 -18.79 -9.04 12.75
C GLN A 211 -18.16 -10.11 11.87
N VAL A 212 -16.90 -10.44 12.13
CA VAL A 212 -16.28 -11.64 11.56
C VAL A 212 -16.96 -12.82 12.21
N ASP A 213 -17.41 -13.78 11.40
CA ASP A 213 -17.94 -15.05 11.94
C ASP A 213 -16.86 -15.69 12.83
N PRO A 214 -17.05 -15.74 14.17
CA PRO A 214 -16.05 -16.25 15.07
C PRO A 214 -15.79 -17.75 14.89
N TYR A 215 -16.62 -18.42 14.10
CA TYR A 215 -16.49 -19.84 13.80
C TYR A 215 -15.86 -20.10 12.43
N LYS A 216 -15.68 -19.08 11.61
CA LYS A 216 -14.97 -19.17 10.33
C LYS A 216 -13.45 -19.06 10.55
N ILE A 217 -12.95 -19.94 11.40
CA ILE A 217 -11.52 -20.17 11.51
C ILE A 217 -11.21 -21.20 10.43
N ASP A 218 -10.65 -20.78 9.32
CA ASP A 218 -10.08 -21.72 8.37
C ASP A 218 -8.82 -22.34 8.99
N LEU A 219 -9.02 -23.53 9.50
CA LEU A 219 -8.11 -24.24 10.36
C LEU A 219 -7.15 -25.02 9.51
N ILE A 220 -6.16 -24.36 8.99
CA ILE A 220 -5.04 -25.03 8.34
C ILE A 220 -4.39 -26.08 9.27
N ASN A 221 -4.56 -26.00 10.57
CA ASN A 221 -4.11 -27.00 11.53
C ASN A 221 -4.91 -26.96 12.84
N ARG A 222 -6.17 -27.37 12.85
CA ARG A 222 -6.79 -27.74 14.12
C ARG A 222 -6.17 -29.04 14.61
N PRO A 223 -5.59 -29.09 15.80
CA PRO A 223 -5.45 -30.38 16.50
C PRO A 223 -6.85 -30.98 16.58
N GLN A 224 -7.06 -32.15 15.97
CA GLN A 224 -8.32 -32.84 16.08
C GLN A 224 -8.58 -33.12 17.59
N GLY A 225 -9.67 -32.61 18.11
CA GLY A 225 -10.11 -32.95 19.47
C GLY A 225 -10.36 -31.79 20.44
N ILE A 226 -10.13 -30.53 20.06
CA ILE A 226 -10.52 -29.40 20.93
C ILE A 226 -11.99 -29.07 20.69
N LYS A 227 -12.87 -29.49 21.57
CA LYS A 227 -14.25 -29.00 21.69
C LYS A 227 -14.21 -27.68 22.45
N TRP A 228 -14.47 -26.56 21.77
CA TRP A 228 -14.77 -25.31 22.45
C TRP A 228 -16.17 -25.43 23.05
N GLY A 229 -16.25 -25.26 24.35
CA GLY A 229 -17.54 -25.28 25.05
C GLY A 229 -18.42 -24.16 24.53
N THR A 230 -19.64 -24.50 24.11
CA THR A 230 -20.74 -23.54 24.02
C THR A 230 -21.02 -23.03 25.41
N GLN A 231 -20.81 -21.75 25.67
CA GLN A 231 -21.45 -21.11 26.80
C GLN A 231 -22.91 -20.89 26.40
N ASP A 232 -23.79 -21.65 27.05
CA ASP A 232 -25.23 -21.40 27.07
C ASP A 232 -25.56 -20.08 27.78
#